data_e831af9733733ecb403633f19772db33
#
_entry.id   e831af9733733ecb403633f19772db33
#
_cell.length_a   1.000
_cell.length_b   1.000
_cell.length_c   1.000
_cell.angle_alpha   90.00
_cell.angle_beta   90.00
_cell.angle_gamma   90.00
#
_symmetry.space_group_name_H-M   'P 1'
#
loop_
_entity.id
_entity.type
_entity.pdbx_description
1 polymer ?
#
loop_
_entity_poly.entity_id
_entity_poly.type
_entity_poly.pdbx_seq_one_letter_code
_entity_poly.pdbx_strand_id
1 'polypeptide(L)'
;MNESFFFLYEQGNSIVDRNGYRSVGSQVFCPCCFKSMDLRSRLIKRIHEEEVRLFASMAQYSFDDREFGEFFQLLYDEETRVAENVAWIMSHFNKAGRERLNSRKQLIMAEAMRTSNATKLRLLLAIILRQPFLEEEIATPFLDFCFDNITSSAQPIAIKSLSIYLSFQQCKFFPELLQELEATLHSCDGMPLSPGLRNARTKVLQAIAKTRKDIDRNELPRYHRQVLS
;
A
#
# COMPACT_ATOMS: atom_id res chain seq x y z
N MET A 1 -5.57 25.82 43.00
CA MET A 1 -5.49 24.37 42.79
C MET A 1 -6.18 24.06 41.47
N ASN A 2 -5.40 23.96 40.41
CA ASN A 2 -5.88 23.63 39.08
C ASN A 2 -5.46 22.20 38.77
N GLU A 3 -6.37 21.26 38.91
CA GLU A 3 -6.17 19.90 38.47
C GLU A 3 -6.23 19.83 36.94
N SER A 4 -5.07 19.60 36.33
CA SER A 4 -4.94 19.38 34.90
C SER A 4 -5.36 17.95 34.57
N PHE A 5 -6.56 17.76 34.06
CA PHE A 5 -6.98 16.48 33.50
C PHE A 5 -6.25 16.22 32.19
N PHE A 6 -5.34 15.25 32.19
CA PHE A 6 -4.72 14.69 31.01
C PHE A 6 -5.70 13.71 30.34
N PHE A 7 -6.12 14.02 29.12
CA PHE A 7 -6.73 13.00 28.26
C PHE A 7 -5.62 12.21 27.57
N LEU A 8 -5.38 11.01 28.06
CA LEU A 8 -4.54 10.02 27.42
C LEU A 8 -5.34 9.36 26.28
N TYR A 9 -4.98 9.63 25.04
CA TYR A 9 -5.41 8.82 23.91
C TYR A 9 -4.24 7.94 23.54
N GLU A 10 -4.23 6.70 24.05
CA GLU A 10 -3.24 5.69 23.69
C GLU A 10 -3.55 5.17 22.27
N GLN A 11 -2.87 5.73 21.29
CA GLN A 11 -2.55 5.01 20.06
C GLN A 11 -1.04 5.11 19.85
N GLY A 12 -0.32 4.12 20.40
CA GLY A 12 1.12 3.92 20.21
C GLY A 12 2.00 5.06 20.68
N ASN A 13 2.44 5.00 21.93
CA ASN A 13 3.58 5.73 22.56
C ASN A 13 3.82 7.22 22.22
N SER A 14 2.84 7.98 21.78
CA SER A 14 2.96 9.44 21.68
C SER A 14 1.91 10.11 22.56
N ILE A 15 2.36 10.99 23.44
CA ILE A 15 1.49 11.80 24.32
C ILE A 15 1.22 13.12 23.62
N VAL A 16 -0.05 13.49 23.46
CA VAL A 16 -0.48 14.80 22.95
C VAL A 16 -0.99 15.61 24.14
N ASP A 17 -0.41 16.78 24.39
CA ASP A 17 -0.89 17.69 25.42
C ASP A 17 -2.10 18.52 24.95
N ARG A 18 -2.72 19.30 25.87
CA ARG A 18 -3.88 20.15 25.58
C ARG A 18 -3.63 21.24 24.53
N ASN A 19 -2.40 21.53 24.21
CA ASN A 19 -1.97 22.54 23.25
C ASN A 19 -1.62 21.95 21.88
N GLY A 20 -1.85 20.63 21.69
CA GLY A 20 -1.54 19.92 20.45
C GLY A 20 -0.08 19.53 20.30
N TYR A 21 0.73 19.61 21.37
CA TYR A 21 2.12 19.18 21.35
C TYR A 21 2.20 17.65 21.44
N ARG A 22 2.95 17.05 20.53
CA ARG A 22 3.31 15.63 20.58
C ARG A 22 4.73 15.45 21.03
N SER A 23 4.95 14.61 22.04
CA SER A 23 6.29 14.19 22.44
C SER A 23 6.57 12.79 21.92
N VAL A 24 7.72 12.63 21.25
CA VAL A 24 8.30 11.34 20.90
C VAL A 24 9.70 11.32 21.49
N GLY A 25 9.91 10.48 22.52
CA GLY A 25 11.14 10.55 23.29
C GLY A 25 11.26 11.84 24.10
N SER A 26 12.46 12.41 24.17
CA SER A 26 12.72 13.68 24.87
C SER A 26 12.48 14.95 24.04
N GLN A 27 11.97 14.84 22.81
CA GLN A 27 11.71 16.00 21.95
C GLN A 27 10.20 16.28 21.86
N VAL A 28 9.82 17.49 22.25
CA VAL A 28 8.46 18.02 22.10
C VAL A 28 8.34 18.66 20.71
N PHE A 29 7.53 18.07 19.83
CA PHE A 29 7.25 18.63 18.51
C PHE A 29 5.95 19.45 18.54
N CYS A 30 6.07 20.76 18.37
CA CYS A 30 4.93 21.63 18.16
C CYS A 30 4.48 21.56 16.68
N PRO A 31 3.20 21.40 16.38
CA PRO A 31 2.69 21.47 15.00
C PRO A 31 3.04 22.79 14.28
N CYS A 32 3.14 23.91 15.04
CA CYS A 32 3.54 25.20 14.46
C CYS A 32 5.02 25.28 14.10
N CYS A 33 5.92 24.62 14.86
CA CYS A 33 7.33 24.54 14.52
C CYS A 33 7.59 23.68 13.27
N PHE A 34 6.71 22.74 12.99
CA PHE A 34 6.82 21.88 11.83
C PHE A 34 6.39 22.59 10.52
N LYS A 35 5.43 23.52 10.58
CA LYS A 35 5.05 24.35 9.41
C LYS A 35 6.19 25.24 8.89
N SER A 36 7.21 25.52 9.72
CA SER A 36 8.41 26.25 9.33
C SER A 36 9.60 25.37 8.94
N MET A 37 9.48 24.04 9.10
CA MET A 37 10.56 23.12 8.77
C MET A 37 10.49 22.73 7.30
N ASP A 38 11.59 22.85 6.58
CA ASP A 38 11.73 22.27 5.25
C ASP A 38 11.72 20.73 5.36
N LEU A 39 10.55 20.16 5.09
CA LEU A 39 10.31 18.71 5.16
C LEU A 39 11.29 17.93 4.28
N ARG A 40 11.60 18.46 3.08
CA ARG A 40 12.56 17.84 2.17
C ARG A 40 13.94 17.72 2.82
N SER A 41 14.45 18.81 3.40
CA SER A 41 15.75 18.82 4.10
C SER A 41 15.80 17.84 5.29
N ARG A 42 14.66 17.59 5.95
CA ARG A 42 14.60 16.58 7.01
C ARG A 42 14.64 15.17 6.44
N LEU A 43 13.93 14.92 5.33
CA LEU A 43 13.81 13.59 4.70
C LEU A 43 15.07 13.14 3.94
N ILE A 44 15.99 14.04 3.63
CA ILE A 44 17.34 13.69 3.12
C ILE A 44 18.11 12.90 4.19
N LYS A 45 17.88 13.19 5.46
CA LYS A 45 18.57 12.53 6.57
C LYS A 45 17.92 11.19 6.89
N ARG A 46 18.66 10.36 7.63
CA ARG A 46 18.08 9.13 8.18
C ARG A 46 16.94 9.49 9.14
N ILE A 47 15.81 8.84 8.96
CA ILE A 47 14.68 8.90 9.88
C ILE A 47 14.50 7.56 10.58
N HIS A 48 13.93 7.57 11.77
CA HIS A 48 13.66 6.40 12.59
C HIS A 48 12.16 6.11 12.60
N GLU A 49 11.77 4.91 13.03
CA GLU A 49 10.38 4.46 13.02
C GLU A 49 9.43 5.41 13.77
N GLU A 50 9.89 6.00 14.88
CA GLU A 50 9.11 6.99 15.64
C GLU A 50 8.81 8.25 14.83
N GLU A 51 9.81 8.75 14.10
CA GLU A 51 9.62 9.90 13.20
C GLU A 51 8.70 9.55 12.02
N VAL A 52 8.84 8.34 11.47
CA VAL A 52 7.94 7.85 10.40
C VAL A 52 6.49 7.86 10.88
N ARG A 53 6.22 7.37 12.09
CA ARG A 53 4.89 7.39 12.69
C ARG A 53 4.38 8.81 12.93
N LEU A 54 5.25 9.70 13.40
CA LEU A 54 4.92 11.12 13.59
C LEU A 54 4.55 11.77 12.26
N PHE A 55 5.42 11.67 11.24
CA PHE A 55 5.15 12.22 9.90
C PHE A 55 3.90 11.61 9.27
N ALA A 56 3.68 10.32 9.42
CA ALA A 56 2.47 9.66 8.96
C ALA A 56 1.22 10.25 9.64
N SER A 57 1.26 10.48 10.94
CA SER A 57 0.16 11.09 11.67
C SER A 57 -0.10 12.53 11.20
N MET A 58 0.95 13.32 10.99
CA MET A 58 0.83 14.70 10.51
C MET A 58 0.25 14.75 9.10
N ALA A 59 0.76 13.94 8.17
CA ALA A 59 0.28 13.89 6.81
C ALA A 59 -1.18 13.45 6.70
N GLN A 60 -1.66 12.64 7.64
CA GLN A 60 -3.05 12.17 7.67
C GLN A 60 -4.03 13.18 8.26
N TYR A 61 -3.61 13.93 9.30
CA TYR A 61 -4.55 14.67 10.14
C TYR A 61 -4.28 16.18 10.23
N SER A 62 -3.05 16.62 9.93
CA SER A 62 -2.65 18.00 10.11
C SER A 62 -2.40 18.74 8.78
N PHE A 63 -2.03 18.03 7.71
CA PHE A 63 -1.81 18.63 6.41
C PHE A 63 -3.15 18.95 5.73
N ASP A 64 -3.29 20.20 5.27
CA ASP A 64 -4.34 20.54 4.31
C ASP A 64 -4.10 19.85 2.95
N ASP A 65 -4.98 20.06 1.97
CA ASP A 65 -4.85 19.39 0.67
C ASP A 65 -3.65 19.87 -0.15
N ARG A 66 -3.23 21.13 0.03
CA ARG A 66 -2.04 21.68 -0.61
C ARG A 66 -0.77 21.08 0.02
N GLU A 67 -0.68 21.12 1.34
CA GLU A 67 0.46 20.57 2.11
C GLU A 67 0.60 19.06 1.83
N PHE A 68 -0.52 18.34 1.76
CA PHE A 68 -0.51 16.93 1.40
C PHE A 68 -0.09 16.71 -0.05
N GLY A 69 -0.49 17.58 -0.97
CA GLY A 69 -0.03 17.57 -2.36
C GLY A 69 1.49 17.78 -2.45
N GLU A 70 2.03 18.77 -1.75
CA GLU A 70 3.46 19.04 -1.68
C GLU A 70 4.24 17.86 -1.08
N PHE A 71 3.75 17.28 0.03
CA PHE A 71 4.32 16.05 0.60
C PHE A 71 4.28 14.89 -0.39
N PHE A 72 3.17 14.69 -1.11
CA PHE A 72 3.04 13.62 -2.10
C PHE A 72 4.02 13.80 -3.27
N GLN A 73 4.29 15.05 -3.69
CA GLN A 73 5.25 15.33 -4.77
C GLN A 73 6.68 14.90 -4.42
N LEU A 74 7.06 14.87 -3.15
CA LEU A 74 8.37 14.37 -2.72
C LEU A 74 8.56 12.87 -3.00
N LEU A 75 7.49 12.14 -3.36
CA LEU A 75 7.59 10.77 -3.86
C LEU A 75 8.39 10.69 -5.17
N TYR A 76 8.44 11.78 -5.92
CA TYR A 76 9.14 11.90 -7.21
C TYR A 76 10.47 12.66 -7.09
N ASP A 77 10.92 12.92 -5.86
CA ASP A 77 12.18 13.65 -5.63
C ASP A 77 13.37 12.92 -6.25
N GLU A 78 14.31 13.69 -6.82
CA GLU A 78 15.53 13.16 -7.41
C GLU A 78 16.45 12.51 -6.36
N GLU A 79 16.39 13.01 -5.12
CA GLU A 79 17.09 12.41 -4.00
C GLU A 79 16.36 11.13 -3.58
N THR A 80 16.98 10.01 -3.91
CA THR A 80 16.41 8.66 -3.67
C THR A 80 15.94 8.48 -2.23
N ARG A 81 16.68 8.99 -1.25
CA ARG A 81 16.34 8.86 0.17
C ARG A 81 15.07 9.62 0.53
N VAL A 82 14.83 10.78 -0.05
CA VAL A 82 13.59 11.55 0.17
C VAL A 82 12.42 10.74 -0.34
N ALA A 83 12.48 10.26 -1.58
CA ALA A 83 11.43 9.47 -2.19
C ALA A 83 11.14 8.15 -1.44
N GLU A 84 12.18 7.45 -0.96
CA GLU A 84 12.05 6.24 -0.13
C GLU A 84 11.39 6.56 1.22
N ASN A 85 11.84 7.61 1.91
CA ASN A 85 11.30 8.01 3.20
C ASN A 85 9.83 8.41 3.09
N VAL A 86 9.44 9.13 2.03
CA VAL A 86 8.03 9.46 1.75
C VAL A 86 7.21 8.20 1.53
N ALA A 87 7.68 7.26 0.71
CA ALA A 87 7.00 5.99 0.51
C ALA A 87 6.90 5.18 1.81
N TRP A 88 7.93 5.22 2.66
CA TRP A 88 7.92 4.57 3.96
C TRP A 88 6.88 5.20 4.89
N ILE A 89 6.83 6.54 4.99
CA ILE A 89 5.81 7.26 5.75
C ILE A 89 4.40 6.90 5.28
N MET A 90 4.15 6.95 3.96
CA MET A 90 2.85 6.59 3.37
C MET A 90 2.45 5.13 3.67
N SER A 91 3.43 4.22 3.75
CA SER A 91 3.16 2.81 4.10
C SER A 91 2.64 2.61 5.52
N HIS A 92 2.80 3.61 6.40
CA HIS A 92 2.29 3.63 7.78
C HIS A 92 0.92 4.32 7.90
N PHE A 93 0.31 4.73 6.80
CA PHE A 93 -1.01 5.36 6.84
C PHE A 93 -2.08 4.36 7.31
N ASN A 94 -2.94 4.84 8.19
CA ASN A 94 -4.13 4.14 8.63
C ASN A 94 -5.30 4.31 7.61
N LYS A 95 -6.53 4.00 8.00
CA LYS A 95 -7.69 4.10 7.13
C LYS A 95 -7.85 5.51 6.52
N ALA A 96 -7.79 6.57 7.33
CA ALA A 96 -7.96 7.95 6.86
C ALA A 96 -6.87 8.36 5.83
N GLY A 97 -5.60 8.05 6.11
CA GLY A 97 -4.51 8.31 5.16
C GLY A 97 -4.64 7.49 3.88
N ARG A 98 -5.11 6.25 3.97
CA ARG A 98 -5.36 5.42 2.79
C ARG A 98 -6.47 5.99 1.91
N GLU A 99 -7.53 6.53 2.50
CA GLU A 99 -8.60 7.23 1.76
C GLU A 99 -8.04 8.44 1.00
N ARG A 100 -7.14 9.24 1.61
CA ARG A 100 -6.43 10.33 0.92
C ARG A 100 -5.54 9.84 -0.23
N LEU A 101 -4.95 8.65 -0.14
CA LEU A 101 -4.13 8.06 -1.20
C LEU A 101 -4.96 7.43 -2.31
N ASN A 102 -6.20 7.04 -2.04
CA ASN A 102 -7.04 6.35 -3.04
C ASN A 102 -7.25 7.20 -4.30
N SER A 103 -7.49 8.50 -4.16
CA SER A 103 -7.59 9.42 -5.31
C SER A 103 -6.30 9.56 -6.12
N ARG A 104 -5.16 9.12 -5.57
CA ARG A 104 -3.84 9.14 -6.20
C ARG A 104 -3.32 7.74 -6.57
N LYS A 105 -4.16 6.72 -6.46
CA LYS A 105 -3.78 5.32 -6.71
C LYS A 105 -3.11 5.12 -8.06
N GLN A 106 -3.66 5.70 -9.13
CA GLN A 106 -3.09 5.60 -10.48
C GLN A 106 -1.70 6.23 -10.59
N LEU A 107 -1.47 7.37 -9.90
CA LEU A 107 -0.15 8.01 -9.86
C LEU A 107 0.88 7.13 -9.12
N ILE A 108 0.45 6.46 -8.05
CA ILE A 108 1.32 5.54 -7.29
C ILE A 108 1.64 4.30 -8.14
N MET A 109 0.67 3.76 -8.90
CA MET A 109 0.89 2.66 -9.85
C MET A 109 1.88 3.07 -10.95
N ALA A 110 1.71 4.24 -11.55
CA ALA A 110 2.62 4.76 -12.57
C ALA A 110 4.05 4.89 -12.03
N GLU A 111 4.22 5.40 -10.81
CA GLU A 111 5.53 5.50 -10.19
C GLU A 111 6.14 4.14 -9.85
N ALA A 112 5.31 3.16 -9.44
CA ALA A 112 5.78 1.79 -9.20
C ALA A 112 6.32 1.15 -10.49
N MET A 113 5.70 1.38 -11.64
CA MET A 113 6.16 0.89 -12.94
C MET A 113 7.42 1.61 -13.43
N ARG A 114 7.61 2.88 -13.03
CA ARG A 114 8.75 3.71 -13.47
C ARG A 114 10.01 3.49 -12.66
N THR A 115 9.88 3.22 -11.36
CA THR A 115 11.02 3.21 -10.44
C THR A 115 11.89 1.97 -10.61
N SER A 116 13.22 2.17 -10.71
CA SER A 116 14.22 1.08 -10.64
C SER A 116 14.67 0.75 -9.22
N ASN A 117 14.24 1.53 -8.22
CA ASN A 117 14.61 1.34 -6.83
C ASN A 117 13.74 0.26 -6.17
N ALA A 118 14.33 -0.89 -5.84
CA ALA A 118 13.62 -2.03 -5.27
C ALA A 118 12.99 -1.75 -3.90
N THR A 119 13.62 -0.91 -3.06
CA THR A 119 13.07 -0.51 -1.75
C THR A 119 11.80 0.32 -1.93
N LYS A 120 11.88 1.35 -2.76
CA LYS A 120 10.74 2.21 -3.10
C LYS A 120 9.62 1.39 -3.75
N LEU A 121 9.95 0.57 -4.75
CA LEU A 121 8.99 -0.30 -5.43
C LEU A 121 8.22 -1.17 -4.42
N ARG A 122 8.91 -1.86 -3.54
CA ARG A 122 8.29 -2.70 -2.49
C ARG A 122 7.30 -1.92 -1.63
N LEU A 123 7.66 -0.70 -1.24
CA LEU A 123 6.80 0.18 -0.43
C LEU A 123 5.57 0.62 -1.22
N LEU A 124 5.74 1.04 -2.48
CA LEU A 124 4.64 1.44 -3.35
C LEU A 124 3.65 0.29 -3.59
N LEU A 125 4.13 -0.91 -3.90
CA LEU A 125 3.28 -2.09 -4.05
C LEU A 125 2.51 -2.42 -2.76
N ALA A 126 3.14 -2.28 -1.59
CA ALA A 126 2.47 -2.47 -0.30
C ALA A 126 1.39 -1.41 -0.02
N ILE A 127 1.60 -0.16 -0.46
CA ILE A 127 0.61 0.92 -0.38
C ILE A 127 -0.57 0.62 -1.31
N ILE A 128 -0.30 0.26 -2.57
CA ILE A 128 -1.32 -0.06 -3.57
C ILE A 128 -2.18 -1.25 -3.10
N LEU A 129 -1.57 -2.28 -2.52
CA LEU A 129 -2.28 -3.48 -2.05
C LEU A 129 -3.32 -3.17 -0.96
N ARG A 130 -3.15 -2.07 -0.24
CA ARG A 130 -4.10 -1.62 0.80
C ARG A 130 -5.21 -0.73 0.26
N GLN A 131 -5.18 -0.39 -1.03
CA GLN A 131 -6.25 0.37 -1.68
C GLN A 131 -7.38 -0.56 -2.15
N PRO A 132 -8.61 -0.06 -2.25
CA PRO A 132 -9.69 -0.83 -2.87
C PRO A 132 -9.42 -1.05 -4.36
N PHE A 133 -9.84 -2.21 -4.86
CA PHE A 133 -9.87 -2.53 -6.28
C PHE A 133 -11.32 -2.77 -6.68
N LEU A 134 -11.79 -2.05 -7.67
CA LEU A 134 -13.11 -2.16 -8.26
C LEU A 134 -12.99 -2.80 -9.64
N GLU A 135 -14.06 -3.42 -10.09
CA GLU A 135 -14.10 -4.10 -11.40
C GLU A 135 -13.82 -3.14 -12.55
N GLU A 136 -14.36 -1.92 -12.47
CA GLU A 136 -14.23 -0.89 -13.51
C GLU A 136 -12.84 -0.23 -13.53
N GLU A 137 -12.01 -0.49 -12.50
CA GLU A 137 -10.71 0.15 -12.33
C GLU A 137 -9.53 -0.76 -12.70
N ILE A 138 -9.74 -1.77 -13.54
CA ILE A 138 -8.64 -2.64 -13.97
C ILE A 138 -7.58 -1.83 -14.72
N ALA A 139 -6.35 -1.91 -14.25
CA ALA A 139 -5.20 -1.23 -14.84
C ALA A 139 -4.33 -2.27 -15.57
N THR A 140 -4.67 -2.58 -16.82
CA THR A 140 -3.97 -3.61 -17.62
C THR A 140 -2.45 -3.43 -17.64
N PRO A 141 -1.87 -2.23 -17.87
CA PRO A 141 -0.41 -2.06 -17.86
C PRO A 141 0.22 -2.38 -16.48
N PHE A 142 -0.51 -2.09 -15.40
CA PHE A 142 -0.03 -2.42 -14.05
C PHE A 142 -0.21 -3.91 -13.73
N LEU A 143 -1.23 -4.55 -14.28
CA LEU A 143 -1.42 -6.00 -14.15
C LEU A 143 -0.28 -6.74 -14.88
N ASP A 144 0.03 -6.37 -16.12
CA ASP A 144 1.15 -6.92 -16.90
C ASP A 144 2.48 -6.76 -16.15
N PHE A 145 2.73 -5.56 -15.62
CA PHE A 145 3.90 -5.31 -14.78
C PHE A 145 3.96 -6.23 -13.55
N CYS A 146 2.82 -6.54 -12.93
CA CYS A 146 2.78 -7.49 -11.82
C CYS A 146 3.10 -8.93 -12.29
N PHE A 147 2.61 -9.37 -13.45
CA PHE A 147 2.94 -10.68 -14.02
C PHE A 147 4.43 -10.79 -14.36
N ASP A 148 5.02 -9.74 -14.94
CA ASP A 148 6.46 -9.67 -15.22
C ASP A 148 7.28 -9.81 -13.94
N ASN A 149 6.88 -9.14 -12.87
CA ASN A 149 7.57 -9.26 -11.57
C ASN A 149 7.46 -10.68 -10.99
N ILE A 150 6.33 -11.37 -11.17
CA ILE A 150 6.15 -12.75 -10.66
C ILE A 150 7.12 -13.71 -11.36
N THR A 151 7.25 -13.59 -12.67
CA THR A 151 8.03 -14.51 -13.51
C THR A 151 9.53 -14.17 -13.54
N SER A 152 9.90 -12.90 -13.32
CA SER A 152 11.28 -12.45 -13.36
C SER A 152 12.17 -13.15 -12.34
N SER A 153 13.31 -13.72 -12.77
CA SER A 153 14.31 -14.29 -11.86
C SER A 153 15.06 -13.23 -11.04
N ALA A 154 15.13 -11.99 -11.53
CA ALA A 154 15.90 -10.91 -10.93
C ALA A 154 15.16 -10.19 -9.78
N GLN A 155 13.83 -10.30 -9.72
CA GLN A 155 13.06 -9.56 -8.73
C GLN A 155 13.18 -10.14 -7.31
N PRO A 156 13.33 -9.26 -6.28
CA PRO A 156 13.29 -9.67 -4.87
C PRO A 156 11.99 -10.39 -4.50
N ILE A 157 12.09 -11.37 -3.60
CA ILE A 157 10.98 -12.19 -3.13
C ILE A 157 9.80 -11.36 -2.64
N ALA A 158 10.06 -10.26 -1.92
CA ALA A 158 9.02 -9.39 -1.40
C ALA A 158 8.21 -8.72 -2.52
N ILE A 159 8.87 -8.29 -3.62
CA ILE A 159 8.22 -7.70 -4.79
C ILE A 159 7.36 -8.76 -5.49
N LYS A 160 7.90 -9.96 -5.72
CA LYS A 160 7.14 -11.09 -6.29
C LYS A 160 5.89 -11.41 -5.48
N SER A 161 6.03 -11.53 -4.16
CA SER A 161 4.89 -11.85 -3.27
C SER A 161 3.81 -10.77 -3.30
N LEU A 162 4.19 -9.48 -3.29
CA LEU A 162 3.25 -8.38 -3.41
C LEU A 162 2.57 -8.37 -4.79
N SER A 163 3.31 -8.64 -5.86
CA SER A 163 2.77 -8.73 -7.22
C SER A 163 1.75 -9.86 -7.35
N ILE A 164 1.98 -11.04 -6.73
CA ILE A 164 1.00 -12.14 -6.68
C ILE A 164 -0.33 -11.67 -6.03
N TYR A 165 -0.27 -10.97 -4.89
CA TYR A 165 -1.47 -10.48 -4.24
C TYR A 165 -2.17 -9.39 -5.06
N LEU A 166 -1.41 -8.48 -5.69
CA LEU A 166 -1.93 -7.39 -6.52
C LEU A 166 -2.58 -7.91 -7.81
N SER A 167 -1.97 -8.91 -8.46
CA SER A 167 -2.58 -9.58 -9.62
C SER A 167 -3.92 -10.21 -9.22
N PHE A 168 -3.98 -10.92 -8.09
CA PHE A 168 -5.25 -11.48 -7.62
C PHE A 168 -6.32 -10.42 -7.35
N GLN A 169 -5.95 -9.27 -6.76
CA GLN A 169 -6.92 -8.20 -6.49
C GLN A 169 -7.55 -7.64 -7.78
N GLN A 170 -6.85 -7.66 -8.90
CA GLN A 170 -7.36 -7.22 -10.19
C GLN A 170 -8.08 -8.36 -10.93
N CYS A 171 -7.49 -9.57 -10.95
CA CYS A 171 -8.04 -10.71 -11.68
C CYS A 171 -9.34 -11.28 -11.08
N LYS A 172 -9.61 -11.05 -9.78
CA LYS A 172 -10.77 -11.70 -9.08
C LYS A 172 -12.14 -11.39 -9.67
N PHE A 173 -12.24 -10.36 -10.49
CA PHE A 173 -13.49 -9.96 -11.17
C PHE A 173 -13.67 -10.63 -12.53
N PHE A 174 -12.62 -11.23 -13.12
CA PHE A 174 -12.58 -11.74 -14.48
C PHE A 174 -12.11 -13.20 -14.49
N PRO A 175 -12.98 -14.16 -14.80
CA PRO A 175 -12.64 -15.59 -14.78
C PRO A 175 -11.44 -15.96 -15.66
N GLU A 176 -11.29 -15.31 -16.82
CA GLU A 176 -10.20 -15.55 -17.78
C GLU A 176 -8.85 -15.13 -17.19
N LEU A 177 -8.81 -13.95 -16.55
CA LEU A 177 -7.61 -13.44 -15.88
C LEU A 177 -7.24 -14.28 -14.64
N LEU A 178 -8.25 -14.82 -13.92
CA LEU A 178 -7.99 -15.77 -12.84
C LEU A 178 -7.34 -17.04 -13.34
N GLN A 179 -7.75 -17.53 -14.52
CA GLN A 179 -7.15 -18.72 -15.14
C GLN A 179 -5.70 -18.46 -15.55
N GLU A 180 -5.41 -17.29 -16.13
CA GLU A 180 -4.07 -16.89 -16.50
C GLU A 180 -3.15 -16.74 -15.28
N LEU A 181 -3.65 -16.10 -14.22
CA LEU A 181 -2.90 -15.99 -12.95
C LEU A 181 -2.60 -17.38 -12.38
N GLU A 182 -3.57 -18.29 -12.35
CA GLU A 182 -3.39 -19.66 -11.87
C GLU A 182 -2.32 -20.41 -12.67
N ALA A 183 -2.36 -20.33 -14.01
CA ALA A 183 -1.37 -20.93 -14.89
C ALA A 183 0.04 -20.35 -14.63
N THR A 184 0.14 -19.03 -14.48
CA THR A 184 1.41 -18.34 -14.14
C THR A 184 1.96 -18.81 -12.78
N LEU A 185 1.11 -18.96 -11.78
CA LEU A 185 1.54 -19.46 -10.47
C LEU A 185 1.96 -20.94 -10.51
N HIS A 186 1.36 -21.76 -11.36
CA HIS A 186 1.76 -23.16 -11.56
C HIS A 186 3.07 -23.29 -12.35
N SER A 187 3.36 -22.38 -13.30
CA SER A 187 4.64 -22.42 -14.03
C SER A 187 5.87 -22.25 -13.11
N CYS A 188 5.67 -21.72 -11.91
CA CYS A 188 6.73 -21.58 -10.90
C CYS A 188 6.98 -22.87 -10.08
N ASP A 189 6.28 -23.99 -10.36
CA ASP A 189 6.36 -25.22 -9.54
C ASP A 189 7.74 -25.93 -9.58
N GLY A 190 8.52 -25.74 -10.64
CA GLY A 190 9.84 -26.34 -10.79
C GLY A 190 10.97 -25.58 -10.08
N MET A 191 10.71 -24.43 -9.47
CA MET A 191 11.72 -23.59 -8.84
C MET A 191 11.76 -23.75 -7.32
N PRO A 192 12.94 -23.69 -6.67
CA PRO A 192 13.05 -23.65 -5.22
C PRO A 192 12.45 -22.35 -4.70
N LEU A 193 11.18 -22.39 -4.27
CA LEU A 193 10.49 -21.23 -3.74
C LEU A 193 10.90 -20.98 -2.27
N SER A 194 11.23 -19.73 -1.97
CA SER A 194 11.37 -19.33 -0.57
C SER A 194 10.08 -19.52 0.22
N PRO A 195 10.13 -19.70 1.56
CA PRO A 195 8.93 -19.88 2.38
C PRO A 195 7.89 -18.76 2.19
N GLY A 196 8.33 -17.52 2.08
CA GLY A 196 7.46 -16.35 1.87
C GLY A 196 6.73 -16.40 0.53
N LEU A 197 7.44 -16.72 -0.54
CA LEU A 197 6.84 -16.80 -1.88
C LEU A 197 5.90 -17.99 -1.99
N ARG A 198 6.27 -19.13 -1.40
CA ARG A 198 5.40 -20.33 -1.32
C ARG A 198 4.09 -20.00 -0.61
N ASN A 199 4.15 -19.31 0.53
CA ASN A 199 2.97 -18.91 1.28
C ASN A 199 2.06 -17.95 0.48
N ALA A 200 2.62 -16.94 -0.17
CA ALA A 200 1.86 -16.02 -1.01
C ALA A 200 1.14 -16.77 -2.15
N ARG A 201 1.86 -17.64 -2.87
CA ARG A 201 1.32 -18.48 -3.92
C ARG A 201 0.19 -19.39 -3.43
N THR A 202 0.42 -20.14 -2.35
CA THR A 202 -0.59 -21.05 -1.79
C THR A 202 -1.86 -20.31 -1.39
N LYS A 203 -1.73 -19.16 -0.72
CA LYS A 203 -2.89 -18.36 -0.32
C LYS A 203 -3.69 -17.85 -1.52
N VAL A 204 -3.01 -17.43 -2.58
CA VAL A 204 -3.70 -16.90 -3.77
C VAL A 204 -4.34 -18.04 -4.56
N LEU A 205 -3.70 -19.20 -4.73
CA LEU A 205 -4.33 -20.37 -5.35
C LEU A 205 -5.59 -20.84 -4.60
N GLN A 206 -5.55 -20.83 -3.26
CA GLN A 206 -6.74 -21.11 -2.44
C GLN A 206 -7.85 -20.07 -2.64
N ALA A 207 -7.47 -18.78 -2.74
CA ALA A 207 -8.41 -17.69 -2.98
C ALA A 207 -9.05 -17.82 -4.38
N ILE A 208 -8.28 -18.14 -5.43
CA ILE A 208 -8.79 -18.40 -6.79
C ILE A 208 -9.82 -19.54 -6.76
N ALA A 209 -9.48 -20.67 -6.14
CA ALA A 209 -10.39 -21.82 -6.04
C ALA A 209 -11.70 -21.47 -5.31
N LYS A 210 -11.64 -20.61 -4.30
CA LYS A 210 -12.83 -20.11 -3.60
C LYS A 210 -13.67 -19.20 -4.50
N THR A 211 -13.04 -18.22 -5.14
CA THR A 211 -13.71 -17.25 -6.03
C THR A 211 -14.46 -17.96 -7.15
N ARG A 212 -13.86 -18.99 -7.79
CA ARG A 212 -14.53 -19.80 -8.82
C ARG A 212 -15.79 -20.50 -8.29
N LYS A 213 -15.71 -21.12 -7.12
CA LYS A 213 -16.89 -21.75 -6.49
C LYS A 213 -18.01 -20.76 -6.21
N ASP A 214 -17.66 -19.53 -5.85
CA ASP A 214 -18.65 -18.48 -5.57
C ASP A 214 -19.29 -17.97 -6.89
N ILE A 215 -18.52 -17.89 -7.99
CA ILE A 215 -19.01 -17.56 -9.34
C ILE A 215 -19.98 -18.66 -9.80
N ASP A 216 -19.57 -19.93 -9.76
CA ASP A 216 -20.39 -21.09 -10.19
C ASP A 216 -21.71 -21.14 -9.43
N ARG A 217 -21.70 -20.86 -8.11
CA ARG A 217 -22.92 -20.81 -7.30
C ARG A 217 -23.86 -19.67 -7.67
N ASN A 218 -23.34 -18.55 -8.10
CA ASN A 218 -24.14 -17.38 -8.48
C ASN A 218 -24.66 -17.47 -9.92
N GLU A 219 -24.03 -18.26 -10.80
CA GLU A 219 -24.49 -18.49 -12.17
C GLU A 219 -25.55 -19.59 -12.26
N LEU A 220 -25.50 -20.60 -11.38
CA LEU A 220 -26.52 -21.67 -11.30
C LEU A 220 -27.99 -21.17 -11.19
N PRO A 221 -28.30 -20.11 -10.41
CA PRO A 221 -29.67 -19.59 -10.35
C PRO A 221 -30.17 -18.90 -11.61
N ARG A 222 -29.26 -18.37 -12.46
CA ARG A 222 -29.63 -17.64 -13.71
C ARG A 222 -30.00 -18.62 -14.83
N TYR A 223 -29.34 -19.74 -14.93
CA TYR A 223 -29.64 -20.76 -15.94
C TYR A 223 -30.98 -21.46 -15.70
N HIS A 224 -31.36 -21.73 -14.45
CA HIS A 224 -32.65 -22.33 -14.12
C HIS A 224 -33.87 -21.42 -14.31
N ARG A 225 -33.69 -20.08 -14.36
CA ARG A 225 -34.79 -19.15 -14.66
C ARG A 225 -35.07 -19.02 -16.16
N GLN A 226 -34.11 -19.31 -17.03
CA GLN A 226 -34.32 -19.24 -18.50
C GLN A 226 -34.85 -20.49 -19.12
N VAL A 227 -34.84 -21.63 -18.41
CA VAL A 227 -35.36 -22.91 -18.93
C VAL A 227 -36.83 -23.17 -18.51
N LEU A 228 -37.36 -22.35 -17.58
CA LEU A 228 -38.75 -22.49 -17.09
C LEU A 228 -39.66 -21.30 -17.46
N SER A 229 -39.20 -20.42 -18.33
CA SER A 229 -40.00 -19.37 -18.99
C SER A 229 -40.15 -19.64 -20.47
#